data_149f690d03f58521074b86ba700a2fa8
#
_entry.id   149f690d03f58521074b86ba700a2fa8
#
_cell.length_a   1.000
_cell.length_b   1.000
_cell.length_c   1.000
_cell.angle_alpha   90.00
_cell.angle_beta   90.00
_cell.angle_gamma   90.00
#
_symmetry.space_group_name_H-M   'P 1'
#
loop_
_entity.id
_entity.type
_entity.pdbx_description
1 polymer ?
#
loop_
_entity_poly.entity_id
_entity_poly.type
_entity_poly.pdbx_seq_one_letter_code
_entity_poly.pdbx_strand_id
1 'polypeptide(L)'
;MKKILLIGTGGTIASKEMGDGLTPELAAKEIVSYVPEVQNLCAIEVLQLCNIDSTNMHPKIWTELAKAVQKNFDRYDGFVVLHGTDTMAYTSAALSYMIQHSRKPIVVTGSQQPIDREGTDARVNLRDSILYAMDEYSENVVLVFDGNVIAGTRAKKMQARSFNAFQSVNFPVLARVQDGRIIRYLPYIPEREPVRFYTEISDSVCVFKLIPGTRPELLSYLFANYDCVGMESFGVGGIPDALLDTVYQAMQKWKEAGKFLVMATQVMNEGSNMEIYRVGQKVKKDFQLIEAYDMTLEAVVTKLMVLLKRYGSSYEELQKAFYAEVNHDILCAFPEQ
;
A
#
# COMPACT_ATOMS: atom_id res chain seq x y z
N MET A 1 -25.60 -12.94 -12.40
CA MET A 1 -24.28 -12.60 -12.96
C MET A 1 -23.69 -11.57 -12.03
N LYS A 2 -22.45 -11.78 -11.55
CA LYS A 2 -21.76 -10.81 -10.69
C LYS A 2 -21.49 -9.49 -11.42
N LYS A 3 -21.45 -8.39 -10.67
CA LYS A 3 -21.20 -7.05 -11.20
C LYS A 3 -19.89 -6.50 -10.64
N ILE A 4 -18.99 -6.14 -11.52
CA ILE A 4 -17.68 -5.58 -11.17
C ILE A 4 -17.60 -4.11 -11.61
N LEU A 5 -17.15 -3.24 -10.72
CA LEU A 5 -16.80 -1.86 -11.06
C LEU A 5 -15.31 -1.78 -11.39
N LEU A 6 -15.01 -1.45 -12.63
CA LEU A 6 -13.64 -1.15 -13.07
C LEU A 6 -13.39 0.37 -12.93
N ILE A 7 -12.40 0.74 -12.13
CA ILE A 7 -12.05 2.15 -11.86
C ILE A 7 -10.71 2.44 -12.54
N GLY A 8 -10.71 3.34 -13.52
CA GLY A 8 -9.50 3.77 -14.23
C GLY A 8 -8.84 4.95 -13.53
N THR A 9 -7.52 4.87 -13.30
CA THR A 9 -6.69 5.99 -12.85
C THR A 9 -5.59 6.36 -13.83
N GLY A 10 -5.42 5.61 -14.91
CA GLY A 10 -4.37 5.80 -15.91
C GLY A 10 -3.26 4.74 -15.82
N GLY A 11 -2.02 5.19 -15.92
CA GLY A 11 -0.82 4.32 -15.88
C GLY A 11 -0.49 3.69 -17.23
N THR A 12 0.56 2.88 -17.26
CA THR A 12 1.10 2.27 -18.48
C THR A 12 0.08 1.42 -19.23
N ILE A 13 -0.81 0.72 -18.51
CA ILE A 13 -1.88 -0.08 -19.12
C ILE A 13 -2.77 0.74 -20.05
N ALA A 14 -2.98 2.02 -19.72
CA ALA A 14 -3.77 2.99 -20.47
C ALA A 14 -2.94 3.85 -21.43
N SER A 15 -1.62 3.64 -21.51
CA SER A 15 -0.73 4.49 -22.29
C SER A 15 -0.68 4.09 -23.76
N LYS A 16 -0.46 5.10 -24.62
CA LYS A 16 -0.07 4.94 -26.01
C LYS A 16 1.32 5.54 -26.24
N GLU A 17 2.01 5.03 -27.25
CA GLU A 17 3.29 5.61 -27.66
C GLU A 17 3.02 6.89 -28.47
N MET A 18 3.34 8.02 -27.88
CA MET A 18 3.37 9.31 -28.52
C MET A 18 4.84 9.65 -28.79
N GLY A 19 5.16 10.38 -29.83
CA GLY A 19 6.55 10.62 -30.27
C GLY A 19 7.54 11.00 -29.17
N ASP A 20 7.06 11.50 -28.02
CA ASP A 20 7.87 11.89 -26.85
C ASP A 20 7.83 10.89 -25.69
N GLY A 21 7.24 9.69 -25.88
CA GLY A 21 7.15 8.65 -24.85
C GLY A 21 5.73 8.12 -24.63
N LEU A 22 5.55 7.36 -23.54
CA LEU A 22 4.26 6.76 -23.16
C LEU A 22 3.42 7.79 -22.39
N THR A 23 2.19 8.03 -22.84
CA THR A 23 1.22 8.90 -22.16
C THR A 23 -0.10 8.17 -21.96
N PRO A 24 -0.71 8.21 -20.74
CA PRO A 24 -2.02 7.61 -20.50
C PRO A 24 -3.09 8.32 -21.30
N GLU A 25 -3.65 7.65 -22.34
CA GLU A 25 -4.67 8.20 -23.23
C GLU A 25 -5.93 7.35 -23.31
N LEU A 26 -5.80 6.02 -23.15
CA LEU A 26 -6.94 5.12 -23.21
C LEU A 26 -7.84 5.28 -21.99
N ALA A 27 -9.14 5.45 -22.24
CA ALA A 27 -10.12 5.32 -21.18
C ALA A 27 -10.27 3.86 -20.73
N ALA A 28 -10.60 3.65 -19.47
CA ALA A 28 -10.78 2.29 -18.92
C ALA A 28 -11.82 1.47 -19.70
N LYS A 29 -12.81 2.12 -20.32
CA LYS A 29 -13.78 1.45 -21.19
C LYS A 29 -13.14 0.86 -22.46
N GLU A 30 -12.16 1.54 -23.03
CA GLU A 30 -11.42 1.05 -24.20
C GLU A 30 -10.51 -0.12 -23.80
N ILE A 31 -9.92 -0.07 -22.62
CA ILE A 31 -9.06 -1.14 -22.08
C ILE A 31 -9.82 -2.47 -21.99
N VAL A 32 -11.07 -2.46 -21.53
CA VAL A 32 -11.91 -3.67 -21.45
C VAL A 32 -12.12 -4.30 -22.85
N SER A 33 -12.15 -3.52 -23.93
CA SER A 33 -12.34 -4.05 -25.28
C SER A 33 -11.16 -4.87 -25.79
N TYR A 34 -9.97 -4.71 -25.22
CA TYR A 34 -8.79 -5.54 -25.54
C TYR A 34 -8.81 -6.94 -24.90
N VAL A 35 -9.75 -7.19 -23.98
CA VAL A 35 -9.90 -8.46 -23.24
C VAL A 35 -11.38 -8.90 -23.33
N PRO A 36 -11.89 -9.23 -24.53
CA PRO A 36 -13.32 -9.48 -24.72
C PRO A 36 -13.84 -10.68 -23.92
N GLU A 37 -12.99 -11.64 -23.58
CA GLU A 37 -13.35 -12.80 -22.77
C GLU A 37 -13.86 -12.43 -21.38
N VAL A 38 -13.43 -11.31 -20.78
CA VAL A 38 -13.88 -10.89 -19.43
C VAL A 38 -15.35 -10.44 -19.44
N GLN A 39 -15.85 -9.97 -20.58
CA GLN A 39 -17.26 -9.57 -20.74
C GLN A 39 -18.22 -10.75 -20.64
N ASN A 40 -17.74 -11.97 -20.93
CA ASN A 40 -18.52 -13.19 -20.78
C ASN A 40 -18.53 -13.73 -19.35
N LEU A 41 -17.61 -13.25 -18.48
CA LEU A 41 -17.46 -13.71 -17.11
C LEU A 41 -18.42 -12.99 -16.15
N CYS A 42 -18.56 -11.67 -16.30
CA CYS A 42 -19.35 -10.82 -15.40
C CYS A 42 -19.85 -9.55 -16.11
N ALA A 43 -20.78 -8.86 -15.46
CA ALA A 43 -21.16 -7.51 -15.88
C ALA A 43 -20.10 -6.51 -15.40
N ILE A 44 -19.46 -5.80 -16.34
CA ILE A 44 -18.45 -4.81 -16.03
C ILE A 44 -19.01 -3.41 -16.29
N GLU A 45 -19.07 -2.59 -15.27
CA GLU A 45 -19.28 -1.16 -15.39
C GLU A 45 -17.97 -0.42 -15.19
N VAL A 46 -17.80 0.72 -15.84
CA VAL A 46 -16.53 1.46 -15.86
C VAL A 46 -16.72 2.84 -15.30
N LEU A 47 -15.84 3.23 -14.40
CA LEU A 47 -15.70 4.58 -13.85
C LEU A 47 -14.28 5.10 -14.15
N GLN A 48 -14.17 6.15 -14.95
CA GLN A 48 -12.90 6.87 -15.10
C GLN A 48 -12.79 7.90 -14.00
N LEU A 49 -11.86 7.69 -13.05
CA LEU A 49 -11.62 8.62 -11.95
C LEU A 49 -10.66 9.73 -12.35
N CYS A 50 -9.53 9.34 -12.93
CA CYS A 50 -8.52 10.22 -13.50
C CYS A 50 -7.74 9.48 -14.59
N ASN A 51 -6.81 10.15 -15.26
CA ASN A 51 -5.93 9.53 -16.25
C ASN A 51 -4.53 10.13 -16.09
N ILE A 52 -3.75 9.56 -15.17
CA ILE A 52 -2.43 10.08 -14.79
C ILE A 52 -1.34 9.02 -14.92
N ASP A 53 -0.11 9.47 -15.09
CA ASP A 53 1.05 8.67 -14.73
C ASP A 53 1.08 8.48 -13.20
N SER A 54 1.39 7.26 -12.74
CA SER A 54 1.38 6.94 -11.31
C SER A 54 2.43 7.70 -10.50
N THR A 55 3.46 8.26 -11.13
CA THR A 55 4.41 9.17 -10.48
C THR A 55 3.74 10.45 -9.95
N ASN A 56 2.58 10.81 -10.51
CA ASN A 56 1.75 11.92 -10.08
C ASN A 56 0.64 11.50 -9.10
N MET A 57 0.67 10.27 -8.58
CA MET A 57 -0.28 9.83 -7.56
C MET A 57 -0.15 10.68 -6.30
N HIS A 58 -1.28 11.08 -5.75
CA HIS A 58 -1.34 11.98 -4.60
C HIS A 58 -2.40 11.49 -3.59
N PRO A 59 -2.23 11.72 -2.28
CA PRO A 59 -3.18 11.33 -1.24
C PRO A 59 -4.65 11.72 -1.50
N LYS A 60 -4.89 12.86 -2.16
CA LYS A 60 -6.25 13.27 -2.57
C LYS A 60 -6.91 12.28 -3.52
N ILE A 61 -6.14 11.66 -4.42
CA ILE A 61 -6.65 10.66 -5.36
C ILE A 61 -7.02 9.37 -4.62
N TRP A 62 -6.27 8.97 -3.60
CA TRP A 62 -6.66 7.85 -2.72
C TRP A 62 -7.98 8.12 -1.99
N THR A 63 -8.16 9.37 -1.51
CA THR A 63 -9.43 9.81 -0.92
C THR A 63 -10.60 9.68 -1.91
N GLU A 64 -10.40 10.11 -3.16
CA GLU A 64 -11.41 10.00 -4.21
C GLU A 64 -11.70 8.55 -4.59
N LEU A 65 -10.66 7.70 -4.67
CA LEU A 65 -10.80 6.25 -4.89
C LEU A 65 -11.62 5.60 -3.77
N ALA A 66 -11.27 5.84 -2.53
CA ALA A 66 -11.99 5.29 -1.38
C ALA A 66 -13.46 5.75 -1.35
N LYS A 67 -13.73 7.02 -1.64
CA LYS A 67 -15.09 7.56 -1.78
C LYS A 67 -15.85 6.94 -2.95
N ALA A 68 -15.18 6.70 -4.08
CA ALA A 68 -15.79 6.05 -5.23
C ALA A 68 -16.19 4.59 -4.91
N VAL A 69 -15.32 3.83 -4.22
CA VAL A 69 -15.65 2.49 -3.74
C VAL A 69 -16.80 2.56 -2.74
N GLN A 70 -16.73 3.43 -1.73
CA GLN A 70 -17.78 3.59 -0.71
C GLN A 70 -19.15 3.89 -1.33
N LYS A 71 -19.23 4.85 -2.25
CA LYS A 71 -20.47 5.25 -2.92
C LYS A 71 -21.10 4.11 -3.72
N ASN A 72 -20.29 3.20 -4.22
CA ASN A 72 -20.71 2.11 -5.10
C ASN A 72 -20.71 0.74 -4.40
N PHE A 73 -20.37 0.68 -3.10
CA PHE A 73 -20.10 -0.57 -2.40
C PHE A 73 -21.26 -1.56 -2.47
N ASP A 74 -22.49 -1.09 -2.29
CA ASP A 74 -23.68 -1.96 -2.28
C ASP A 74 -24.15 -2.39 -3.67
N ARG A 75 -23.69 -1.70 -4.73
CA ARG A 75 -24.13 -1.93 -6.12
C ARG A 75 -23.31 -3.00 -6.85
N TYR A 76 -22.09 -3.25 -6.40
CA TYR A 76 -21.14 -4.15 -7.07
C TYR A 76 -20.67 -5.25 -6.12
N ASP A 77 -20.28 -6.38 -6.71
CA ASP A 77 -19.77 -7.56 -5.99
C ASP A 77 -18.27 -7.49 -5.75
N GLY A 78 -17.56 -6.68 -6.54
CA GLY A 78 -16.12 -6.46 -6.42
C GLY A 78 -15.68 -5.24 -7.22
N PHE A 79 -14.43 -4.83 -7.00
CA PHE A 79 -13.83 -3.63 -7.60
C PHE A 79 -12.47 -3.97 -8.20
N VAL A 80 -12.16 -3.40 -9.37
CA VAL A 80 -10.84 -3.49 -9.99
C VAL A 80 -10.36 -2.08 -10.29
N VAL A 81 -9.19 -1.71 -9.77
CA VAL A 81 -8.55 -0.41 -9.99
C VAL A 81 -7.40 -0.58 -10.97
N LEU A 82 -7.49 0.06 -12.13
CA LEU A 82 -6.41 0.14 -13.11
C LEU A 82 -5.46 1.27 -12.73
N HIS A 83 -4.19 0.94 -12.56
CA HIS A 83 -3.19 1.82 -11.97
C HIS A 83 -1.82 1.69 -12.66
N GLY A 84 -1.02 2.75 -12.63
CA GLY A 84 0.38 2.67 -13.05
C GLY A 84 1.25 1.97 -11.99
N THR A 85 2.30 1.27 -12.43
CA THR A 85 3.03 0.34 -11.56
C THR A 85 3.93 1.02 -10.50
N ASP A 86 4.36 2.28 -10.69
CA ASP A 86 5.39 2.89 -9.82
C ASP A 86 4.91 3.15 -8.39
N THR A 87 3.65 3.55 -8.22
CA THR A 87 3.06 3.80 -6.91
C THR A 87 1.89 2.85 -6.57
N MET A 88 1.74 1.77 -7.34
CA MET A 88 0.65 0.80 -7.15
C MET A 88 0.67 0.16 -5.76
N ALA A 89 1.84 -0.16 -5.21
CA ALA A 89 1.99 -0.71 -3.88
C ALA A 89 1.54 0.29 -2.79
N TYR A 90 1.86 1.59 -2.94
CA TYR A 90 1.34 2.63 -2.05
C TYR A 90 -0.18 2.75 -2.11
N THR A 91 -0.76 2.73 -3.31
CA THR A 91 -2.21 2.80 -3.49
C THR A 91 -2.91 1.58 -2.89
N SER A 92 -2.35 0.38 -3.09
CA SER A 92 -2.91 -0.86 -2.51
C SER A 92 -2.87 -0.83 -0.99
N ALA A 93 -1.77 -0.37 -0.39
CA ALA A 93 -1.64 -0.20 1.05
C ALA A 93 -2.59 0.90 1.58
N ALA A 94 -2.63 2.06 0.93
CA ALA A 94 -3.54 3.16 1.31
C ALA A 94 -5.00 2.70 1.33
N LEU A 95 -5.47 2.05 0.26
CA LEU A 95 -6.83 1.53 0.19
C LEU A 95 -7.09 0.46 1.27
N SER A 96 -6.10 -0.37 1.64
CA SER A 96 -6.23 -1.34 2.73
C SER A 96 -6.53 -0.66 4.07
N TYR A 97 -5.90 0.47 4.36
CA TYR A 97 -6.16 1.22 5.59
C TYR A 97 -7.40 2.11 5.53
N MET A 98 -7.74 2.58 4.35
CA MET A 98 -8.91 3.43 4.14
C MET A 98 -10.22 2.62 4.03
N ILE A 99 -10.15 1.34 3.62
CA ILE A 99 -11.30 0.45 3.45
C ILE A 99 -11.01 -0.86 4.17
N GLN A 100 -11.36 -0.92 5.45
CA GLN A 100 -11.09 -2.06 6.31
C GLN A 100 -12.28 -3.02 6.37
N HIS A 101 -12.02 -4.29 6.59
CA HIS A 101 -13.03 -5.34 6.75
C HIS A 101 -13.97 -5.48 5.53
N SER A 102 -13.41 -5.33 4.34
CA SER A 102 -14.20 -5.45 3.12
C SER A 102 -14.44 -6.92 2.78
N ARG A 103 -15.71 -7.36 2.82
CA ARG A 103 -16.11 -8.69 2.32
C ARG A 103 -16.17 -8.76 0.78
N LYS A 104 -15.90 -7.65 0.11
CA LYS A 104 -15.82 -7.58 -1.33
C LYS A 104 -14.38 -7.30 -1.74
N PRO A 105 -13.84 -8.03 -2.72
CA PRO A 105 -12.47 -7.80 -3.17
C PRO A 105 -12.33 -6.44 -3.85
N ILE A 106 -11.25 -5.74 -3.51
CA ILE A 106 -10.81 -4.50 -4.14
C ILE A 106 -9.42 -4.80 -4.72
N VAL A 107 -9.37 -5.05 -6.01
CA VAL A 107 -8.17 -5.50 -6.71
C VAL A 107 -7.49 -4.31 -7.36
N VAL A 108 -6.22 -4.07 -7.04
CA VAL A 108 -5.38 -3.08 -7.74
C VAL A 108 -4.49 -3.81 -8.73
N THR A 109 -4.46 -3.36 -9.97
CA THR A 109 -3.70 -3.96 -11.05
C THR A 109 -3.26 -2.93 -12.09
N GLY A 110 -2.43 -3.35 -13.02
CA GLY A 110 -1.93 -2.58 -14.14
C GLY A 110 -1.01 -3.41 -15.02
N SER A 111 -0.08 -2.79 -15.71
CA SER A 111 0.88 -3.50 -16.53
C SER A 111 2.21 -2.76 -16.68
N GLN A 112 3.26 -3.52 -17.06
CA GLN A 112 4.55 -2.96 -17.46
C GLN A 112 4.53 -2.47 -18.91
N GLN A 113 3.62 -2.99 -19.73
CA GLN A 113 3.47 -2.57 -21.14
C GLN A 113 2.03 -2.13 -21.44
N PRO A 114 1.86 -1.18 -22.39
CA PRO A 114 0.55 -0.78 -22.88
C PRO A 114 -0.28 -1.97 -23.38
N ILE A 115 -1.60 -1.89 -23.19
CA ILE A 115 -2.50 -3.02 -23.51
C ILE A 115 -2.62 -3.32 -24.99
N ASP A 116 -2.35 -2.34 -25.85
CA ASP A 116 -2.37 -2.45 -27.31
C ASP A 116 -1.12 -3.13 -27.90
N ARG A 117 -0.05 -3.29 -27.10
CA ARG A 117 1.17 -3.97 -27.57
C ARG A 117 0.99 -5.48 -27.65
N GLU A 118 1.64 -6.06 -28.65
CA GLU A 118 1.78 -7.52 -28.75
C GLU A 118 2.66 -8.05 -27.60
N GLY A 119 2.22 -9.15 -26.96
CA GLY A 119 2.95 -9.77 -25.83
C GLY A 119 2.85 -9.00 -24.52
N THR A 120 1.98 -7.99 -24.41
CA THR A 120 1.76 -7.25 -23.17
C THR A 120 1.28 -8.13 -22.01
N ASP A 121 1.72 -7.81 -20.79
CA ASP A 121 1.24 -8.39 -19.54
C ASP A 121 -0.16 -7.88 -19.14
N ALA A 122 -0.62 -6.77 -19.74
CA ALA A 122 -1.85 -6.10 -19.39
C ALA A 122 -3.10 -6.99 -19.49
N ARG A 123 -3.19 -7.81 -20.53
CA ARG A 123 -4.38 -8.65 -20.80
C ARG A 123 -4.52 -9.74 -19.74
N VAL A 124 -3.41 -10.37 -19.38
CA VAL A 124 -3.37 -11.41 -18.34
C VAL A 124 -3.67 -10.79 -16.98
N ASN A 125 -3.02 -9.68 -16.62
CA ASN A 125 -3.23 -9.00 -15.35
C ASN A 125 -4.69 -8.54 -15.18
N LEU A 126 -5.30 -7.98 -16.23
CA LEU A 126 -6.71 -7.56 -16.19
C LEU A 126 -7.66 -8.75 -16.03
N ARG A 127 -7.47 -9.81 -16.83
CA ARG A 127 -8.30 -11.03 -16.75
C ARG A 127 -8.21 -11.65 -15.36
N ASP A 128 -7.01 -11.85 -14.84
CA ASP A 128 -6.78 -12.49 -13.55
C ASP A 128 -7.34 -11.63 -12.39
N SER A 129 -7.26 -10.32 -12.51
CA SER A 129 -7.85 -9.37 -11.56
C SER A 129 -9.37 -9.47 -11.53
N ILE A 130 -10.02 -9.58 -12.70
CA ILE A 130 -11.48 -9.73 -12.78
C ILE A 130 -11.89 -11.10 -12.24
N LEU A 131 -11.16 -12.17 -12.56
CA LEU A 131 -11.41 -13.51 -12.02
C LEU A 131 -11.37 -13.50 -10.49
N TYR A 132 -10.35 -12.86 -9.90
CA TYR A 132 -10.25 -12.74 -8.44
C TYR A 132 -11.34 -11.85 -7.85
N ALA A 133 -11.70 -10.76 -8.53
CA ALA A 133 -12.76 -9.84 -8.08
C ALA A 133 -14.16 -10.47 -8.11
N MET A 134 -14.37 -11.50 -8.95
CA MET A 134 -15.64 -12.21 -9.05
C MET A 134 -15.79 -13.36 -8.05
N ASP A 135 -14.69 -13.81 -7.47
CA ASP A 135 -14.68 -15.01 -6.66
C ASP A 135 -15.33 -14.74 -5.28
N GLU A 136 -16.12 -15.68 -4.79
CA GLU A 136 -16.88 -15.54 -3.54
C GLU A 136 -16.05 -15.72 -2.26
N TYR A 137 -14.84 -16.27 -2.41
CA TYR A 137 -13.86 -16.44 -1.33
C TYR A 137 -12.77 -15.35 -1.35
N SER A 138 -12.98 -14.30 -2.12
CA SER A 138 -12.06 -13.17 -2.23
C SER A 138 -12.60 -11.96 -1.47
N GLU A 139 -11.73 -11.31 -0.71
CA GLU A 139 -12.10 -10.17 0.13
C GLU A 139 -10.91 -9.21 0.31
N ASN A 140 -11.15 -8.08 0.96
CA ASN A 140 -10.16 -7.05 1.26
C ASN A 140 -9.45 -6.45 0.03
N VAL A 141 -8.44 -5.64 0.26
CA VAL A 141 -7.65 -5.00 -0.78
C VAL A 141 -6.46 -5.89 -1.14
N VAL A 142 -6.33 -6.19 -2.42
CA VAL A 142 -5.21 -6.99 -2.94
C VAL A 142 -4.58 -6.31 -4.16
N LEU A 143 -3.32 -6.63 -4.41
CA LEU A 143 -2.64 -6.36 -5.66
C LEU A 143 -2.55 -7.67 -6.46
N VAL A 144 -3.05 -7.65 -7.71
CA VAL A 144 -2.94 -8.80 -8.62
C VAL A 144 -2.02 -8.44 -9.77
N PHE A 145 -0.94 -9.21 -9.92
CA PHE A 145 0.06 -8.97 -10.96
C PHE A 145 0.85 -10.23 -11.26
N ASP A 146 1.07 -10.55 -12.54
CA ASP A 146 1.80 -11.74 -13.00
C ASP A 146 1.27 -13.03 -12.35
N GLY A 147 -0.05 -13.15 -12.28
CA GLY A 147 -0.76 -14.28 -11.67
C GLY A 147 -0.69 -14.35 -10.14
N ASN A 148 0.06 -13.49 -9.46
CA ASN A 148 0.16 -13.48 -8.00
C ASN A 148 -0.90 -12.55 -7.41
N VAL A 149 -1.55 -13.01 -6.34
CA VAL A 149 -2.46 -12.23 -5.51
C VAL A 149 -1.74 -11.90 -4.20
N ILE A 150 -1.45 -10.64 -3.98
CA ILE A 150 -0.66 -10.14 -2.86
C ILE A 150 -1.56 -9.28 -1.98
N ALA A 151 -1.49 -9.43 -0.66
CA ALA A 151 -2.16 -8.52 0.26
C ALA A 151 -1.73 -7.07 -0.02
N GLY A 152 -2.67 -6.14 -0.06
CA GLY A 152 -2.40 -4.76 -0.47
C GLY A 152 -1.33 -4.07 0.37
N THR A 153 -1.15 -4.48 1.61
CA THR A 153 -0.15 -3.98 2.57
C THR A 153 1.22 -4.63 2.44
N ARG A 154 1.30 -5.78 1.74
CA ARG A 154 2.54 -6.58 1.60
C ARG A 154 3.21 -6.43 0.25
N ALA A 155 2.55 -5.75 -0.69
CA ALA A 155 3.06 -5.58 -2.04
C ALA A 155 4.25 -4.61 -2.07
N LYS A 156 5.29 -4.98 -2.83
CA LYS A 156 6.43 -4.12 -3.13
C LYS A 156 6.85 -4.28 -4.58
N LYS A 157 7.11 -3.16 -5.27
CA LYS A 157 7.66 -3.17 -6.63
C LYS A 157 9.15 -3.51 -6.59
N MET A 158 9.50 -4.67 -7.13
CA MET A 158 10.86 -5.21 -7.12
C MET A 158 11.58 -5.04 -8.44
N GLN A 159 10.83 -4.96 -9.55
CA GLN A 159 11.40 -4.88 -10.90
C GLN A 159 10.88 -3.64 -11.62
N ALA A 160 11.79 -2.91 -12.25
CA ALA A 160 11.40 -1.71 -13.00
C ALA A 160 10.80 -2.02 -14.38
N ARG A 161 11.11 -3.18 -14.98
CA ARG A 161 10.75 -3.51 -16.37
C ARG A 161 10.14 -4.89 -16.56
N SER A 162 10.54 -5.88 -15.78
CA SER A 162 10.09 -7.27 -15.92
C SER A 162 8.63 -7.42 -15.50
N PHE A 163 7.93 -8.39 -16.09
CA PHE A 163 6.51 -8.63 -15.81
C PHE A 163 6.26 -9.12 -14.37
N ASN A 164 7.19 -9.89 -13.78
CA ASN A 164 7.14 -10.25 -12.35
C ASN A 164 7.53 -9.06 -11.44
N ALA A 165 6.87 -7.93 -11.64
CA ALA A 165 7.28 -6.65 -11.07
C ALA A 165 7.07 -6.55 -9.55
N PHE A 166 6.12 -7.28 -8.98
CA PHE A 166 5.75 -7.18 -7.56
C PHE A 166 6.01 -8.47 -6.81
N GLN A 167 6.39 -8.31 -5.54
CA GLN A 167 6.54 -9.43 -4.60
C GLN A 167 5.78 -9.13 -3.31
N SER A 168 5.39 -10.20 -2.61
CA SER A 168 4.90 -10.14 -1.24
C SER A 168 6.09 -10.13 -0.29
N VAL A 169 6.18 -9.13 0.58
CA VAL A 169 7.31 -8.97 1.51
C VAL A 169 6.89 -9.44 2.89
N ASN A 170 7.71 -10.30 3.50
CA ASN A 170 7.52 -10.88 4.83
C ASN A 170 6.18 -11.61 5.05
N PHE A 171 5.46 -11.91 3.99
CA PHE A 171 4.19 -12.64 4.01
C PHE A 171 4.02 -13.45 2.72
N PRO A 172 3.41 -14.64 2.74
CA PRO A 172 3.16 -15.41 1.52
C PRO A 172 2.18 -14.67 0.59
N VAL A 173 2.22 -14.97 -0.70
CA VAL A 173 1.13 -14.58 -1.60
C VAL A 173 -0.17 -15.27 -1.14
N LEU A 174 -1.29 -14.57 -1.21
CA LEU A 174 -2.58 -15.10 -0.77
C LEU A 174 -3.07 -16.22 -1.68
N ALA A 175 -2.87 -16.02 -2.97
CA ALA A 175 -3.27 -16.97 -4.02
C ALA A 175 -2.44 -16.75 -5.27
N ARG A 176 -2.59 -17.70 -6.20
CA ARG A 176 -2.13 -17.58 -7.58
C ARG A 176 -3.27 -17.83 -8.55
N VAL A 177 -3.40 -17.01 -9.57
CA VAL A 177 -4.29 -17.25 -10.69
C VAL A 177 -3.49 -17.97 -11.78
N GLN A 178 -3.90 -19.17 -12.11
CA GLN A 178 -3.25 -20.01 -13.12
C GLN A 178 -4.31 -20.79 -13.90
N ASP A 179 -4.21 -20.75 -15.22
CA ASP A 179 -5.15 -21.45 -16.13
C ASP A 179 -6.63 -21.14 -15.84
N GLY A 180 -6.92 -19.88 -15.49
CA GLY A 180 -8.27 -19.42 -15.15
C GLY A 180 -8.79 -19.93 -13.80
N ARG A 181 -7.92 -20.47 -12.94
CA ARG A 181 -8.25 -20.96 -11.59
C ARG A 181 -7.50 -20.19 -10.53
N ILE A 182 -8.14 -19.99 -9.39
CA ILE A 182 -7.54 -19.36 -8.21
C ILE A 182 -7.05 -20.47 -7.28
N ILE A 183 -5.75 -20.56 -7.11
CA ILE A 183 -5.08 -21.50 -6.19
C ILE A 183 -4.71 -20.73 -4.94
N ARG A 184 -5.39 -20.99 -3.81
CA ARG A 184 -5.14 -20.32 -2.54
C ARG A 184 -4.07 -21.03 -1.74
N TYR A 185 -3.16 -20.25 -1.16
CA TYR A 185 -2.13 -20.77 -0.27
C TYR A 185 -2.51 -20.63 1.22
N LEU A 186 -3.46 -19.76 1.53
CA LEU A 186 -3.99 -19.58 2.87
C LEU A 186 -5.44 -20.07 2.93
N PRO A 187 -5.87 -20.65 4.07
CA PRO A 187 -7.27 -21.00 4.25
C PRO A 187 -8.12 -19.74 4.24
N TYR A 188 -9.29 -19.82 3.60
CA TYR A 188 -10.27 -18.74 3.65
C TYR A 188 -10.89 -18.65 5.03
N ILE A 189 -10.76 -17.50 5.66
CA ILE A 189 -11.42 -17.15 6.92
C ILE A 189 -12.27 -15.91 6.62
N PRO A 190 -13.60 -16.04 6.54
CA PRO A 190 -14.44 -14.92 6.12
C PRO A 190 -14.36 -13.75 7.11
N GLU A 191 -14.25 -12.54 6.59
CA GLU A 191 -14.32 -11.32 7.38
C GLU A 191 -15.67 -11.22 8.09
N ARG A 192 -15.64 -10.94 9.38
CA ARG A 192 -16.87 -10.88 10.23
C ARG A 192 -17.25 -9.47 10.63
N GLU A 193 -16.25 -8.58 10.70
CA GLU A 193 -16.49 -7.18 11.03
C GLU A 193 -17.23 -6.46 9.89
N PRO A 194 -18.02 -5.44 10.19
CA PRO A 194 -18.61 -4.59 9.15
C PRO A 194 -17.52 -3.76 8.47
N VAL A 195 -17.68 -3.55 7.16
CA VAL A 195 -16.76 -2.69 6.39
C VAL A 195 -16.72 -1.29 6.99
N ARG A 196 -15.51 -0.74 7.09
CA ARG A 196 -15.26 0.62 7.59
C ARG A 196 -14.53 1.43 6.52
N PHE A 197 -15.01 2.66 6.29
CA PHE A 197 -14.43 3.59 5.34
C PHE A 197 -13.82 4.78 6.07
N TYR A 198 -12.54 5.01 5.86
CA TYR A 198 -11.77 6.17 6.33
C TYR A 198 -11.32 6.96 5.11
N THR A 199 -12.14 7.93 4.70
CA THR A 199 -11.93 8.65 3.44
C THR A 199 -11.15 9.94 3.60
N GLU A 200 -10.55 10.18 4.75
CA GLU A 200 -9.69 11.33 5.01
C GLU A 200 -8.33 10.84 5.53
N ILE A 201 -7.26 11.47 5.05
CA ILE A 201 -5.89 11.15 5.40
C ILE A 201 -5.08 12.43 5.61
N SER A 202 -3.99 12.34 6.37
CA SER A 202 -3.04 13.42 6.57
C SER A 202 -1.86 13.27 5.60
N ASP A 203 -1.36 14.37 5.07
CA ASP A 203 -0.12 14.41 4.27
C ASP A 203 1.10 14.85 5.08
N SER A 204 0.95 15.10 6.39
CA SER A 204 2.03 15.50 7.29
C SER A 204 2.89 14.31 7.75
N VAL A 205 3.18 13.39 6.84
CA VAL A 205 4.05 12.23 7.03
C VAL A 205 5.25 12.33 6.08
N CYS A 206 6.44 12.18 6.61
CA CYS A 206 7.66 12.09 5.82
C CYS A 206 8.42 10.82 6.16
N VAL A 207 9.08 10.22 5.17
CA VAL A 207 10.05 9.16 5.39
C VAL A 207 11.39 9.59 4.83
N PHE A 208 12.44 9.32 5.59
CA PHE A 208 13.80 9.50 5.07
C PHE A 208 14.64 8.26 5.33
N LYS A 209 15.55 8.03 4.42
CA LYS A 209 16.51 6.93 4.48
C LYS A 209 17.81 7.42 5.08
N LEU A 210 18.27 6.79 6.16
CA LEU A 210 19.59 7.04 6.70
C LEU A 210 20.68 6.62 5.69
N ILE A 211 21.68 7.46 5.53
CA ILE A 211 22.91 7.13 4.82
C ILE A 211 24.12 7.40 5.72
N PRO A 212 25.26 6.75 5.50
CA PRO A 212 26.50 7.15 6.15
C PRO A 212 26.78 8.63 5.89
N GLY A 213 26.97 9.42 6.96
CA GLY A 213 27.15 10.87 6.86
C GLY A 213 25.87 11.70 6.84
N THR A 214 24.69 11.12 7.14
CA THR A 214 23.47 11.91 7.39
C THR A 214 23.74 12.98 8.44
N ARG A 215 23.39 14.24 8.13
CA ARG A 215 23.63 15.39 9.01
C ARG A 215 22.46 15.60 9.97
N PRO A 216 22.74 15.97 11.24
CA PRO A 216 21.71 16.28 12.23
C PRO A 216 20.72 17.37 11.81
N GLU A 217 21.16 18.34 10.99
CA GLU A 217 20.31 19.45 10.53
C GLU A 217 19.14 18.95 9.67
N LEU A 218 19.34 17.86 8.87
CA LEU A 218 18.26 17.25 8.12
C LEU A 218 17.15 16.75 9.04
N LEU A 219 17.51 16.06 10.13
CA LEU A 219 16.54 15.56 11.10
C LEU A 219 15.81 16.71 11.78
N SER A 220 16.55 17.74 12.17
CA SER A 220 15.96 18.94 12.80
C SER A 220 14.93 19.59 11.88
N TYR A 221 15.23 19.68 10.58
CA TYR A 221 14.27 20.20 9.58
C TYR A 221 13.02 19.33 9.46
N LEU A 222 13.19 18.01 9.33
CA LEU A 222 12.07 17.09 9.21
C LEU A 222 11.17 17.14 10.45
N PHE A 223 11.77 17.11 11.62
CA PHE A 223 11.05 17.18 12.89
C PHE A 223 10.33 18.52 13.10
N ALA A 224 10.82 19.61 12.53
CA ALA A 224 10.13 20.90 12.59
C ALA A 224 8.89 20.96 11.67
N ASN A 225 8.92 20.29 10.52
CA ASN A 225 7.96 20.50 9.43
C ASN A 225 6.91 19.38 9.26
N TYR A 226 7.10 18.22 9.89
CA TYR A 226 6.16 17.09 9.79
C TYR A 226 5.63 16.68 11.17
N ASP A 227 4.44 16.09 11.19
CA ASP A 227 3.84 15.57 12.42
C ASP A 227 4.26 14.11 12.68
N CYS A 228 4.62 13.39 11.62
CA CYS A 228 5.18 12.06 11.72
C CYS A 228 6.37 11.89 10.79
N VAL A 229 7.47 11.37 11.31
CA VAL A 229 8.67 11.04 10.54
C VAL A 229 8.94 9.54 10.65
N GLY A 230 8.97 8.86 9.51
CA GLY A 230 9.49 7.51 9.38
C GLY A 230 10.99 7.56 9.11
N MET A 231 11.77 6.77 9.84
CA MET A 231 13.21 6.65 9.63
C MET A 231 13.54 5.24 9.14
N GLU A 232 13.98 5.11 7.89
CA GLU A 232 14.59 3.89 7.40
C GLU A 232 16.02 3.77 7.93
N SER A 233 16.16 3.06 9.03
CA SER A 233 17.42 2.87 9.75
C SER A 233 18.27 1.75 9.17
N PHE A 234 19.49 1.60 9.69
CA PHE A 234 20.39 0.51 9.29
C PHE A 234 20.06 -0.81 10.02
N GLY A 235 20.17 -1.91 9.28
CA GLY A 235 20.03 -3.26 9.84
C GLY A 235 18.70 -3.42 10.60
N VAL A 236 18.78 -3.83 11.84
CA VAL A 236 17.59 -4.07 12.70
C VAL A 236 17.07 -2.84 13.44
N GLY A 237 17.54 -1.63 13.11
CA GLY A 237 17.09 -0.38 13.78
C GLY A 237 18.23 0.49 14.28
N GLY A 238 19.45 0.36 13.71
CA GLY A 238 20.62 1.13 14.12
C GLY A 238 20.52 2.61 13.74
N ILE A 239 20.84 3.50 14.71
CA ILE A 239 20.96 4.95 14.52
C ILE A 239 22.43 5.31 14.78
N PRO A 240 23.09 6.08 13.89
CA PRO A 240 24.46 6.56 14.14
C PRO A 240 24.53 7.42 15.41
N ASP A 241 25.61 7.24 16.21
CA ASP A 241 25.83 7.98 17.46
C ASP A 241 25.78 9.50 17.26
N ALA A 242 26.31 9.99 16.14
CA ALA A 242 26.29 11.42 15.79
C ALA A 242 24.88 12.04 15.66
N LEU A 243 23.84 11.20 15.48
CA LEU A 243 22.46 11.64 15.35
C LEU A 243 21.65 11.48 16.65
N LEU A 244 22.16 10.74 17.63
CA LEU A 244 21.42 10.39 18.84
C LEU A 244 20.99 11.64 19.62
N ASP A 245 21.87 12.59 19.84
CA ASP A 245 21.54 13.83 20.59
C ASP A 245 20.41 14.61 19.90
N THR A 246 20.41 14.68 18.57
CA THR A 246 19.36 15.35 17.80
C THR A 246 18.02 14.60 17.92
N VAL A 247 18.06 13.27 17.84
CA VAL A 247 16.87 12.44 18.04
C VAL A 247 16.32 12.63 19.45
N TYR A 248 17.18 12.59 20.49
CA TYR A 248 16.77 12.79 21.88
C TYR A 248 16.13 14.15 22.10
N GLN A 249 16.74 15.24 21.64
CA GLN A 249 16.20 16.59 21.76
C GLN A 249 14.87 16.77 21.02
N ALA A 250 14.75 16.18 19.84
CA ALA A 250 13.51 16.22 19.07
C ALA A 250 12.39 15.44 19.76
N MET A 251 12.66 14.23 20.23
CA MET A 251 11.65 13.36 20.85
C MET A 251 11.11 13.95 22.17
N GLN A 252 11.93 14.63 22.96
CA GLN A 252 11.44 15.33 24.15
C GLN A 252 10.38 16.39 23.81
N LYS A 253 10.65 17.21 22.78
CA LYS A 253 9.71 18.23 22.31
C LYS A 253 8.49 17.63 21.63
N TRP A 254 8.66 16.56 20.89
CA TRP A 254 7.62 15.93 20.08
C TRP A 254 6.58 15.21 20.93
N LYS A 255 6.98 14.57 22.01
CA LYS A 255 6.05 13.94 22.95
C LYS A 255 5.00 14.92 23.45
N GLU A 256 5.43 16.15 23.80
CA GLU A 256 4.54 17.22 24.25
C GLU A 256 3.70 17.81 23.10
N ALA A 257 4.23 17.81 21.88
CA ALA A 257 3.57 18.34 20.70
C ALA A 257 2.66 17.33 19.98
N GLY A 258 2.59 16.08 20.46
CA GLY A 258 1.81 15.01 19.80
C GLY A 258 2.33 14.62 18.43
N LYS A 259 3.65 14.67 18.23
CA LYS A 259 4.33 14.24 16.99
C LYS A 259 4.97 12.87 17.18
N PHE A 260 5.23 12.16 16.07
CA PHE A 260 5.64 10.76 16.13
C PHE A 260 6.88 10.45 15.30
N LEU A 261 7.77 9.64 15.86
CA LEU A 261 8.87 9.01 15.14
C LEU A 261 8.58 7.51 15.01
N VAL A 262 8.66 7.00 13.79
CA VAL A 262 8.49 5.58 13.47
C VAL A 262 9.78 5.04 12.90
N MET A 263 10.28 3.97 13.52
CA MET A 263 11.48 3.28 13.06
C MET A 263 11.12 2.15 12.12
N ALA A 264 11.63 2.23 10.91
CA ALA A 264 11.63 1.17 9.92
C ALA A 264 13.06 0.76 9.58
N THR A 265 13.23 -0.26 8.76
CA THR A 265 14.54 -0.70 8.30
C THR A 265 14.66 -0.57 6.78
N GLN A 266 15.90 -0.34 6.31
CA GLN A 266 16.24 -0.39 4.88
C GLN A 266 16.31 -1.83 4.36
N VAL A 267 16.39 -2.80 5.26
CA VAL A 267 16.44 -4.22 4.92
C VAL A 267 15.02 -4.70 4.66
N MET A 268 14.78 -5.20 3.46
CA MET A 268 13.43 -5.53 3.02
C MET A 268 12.81 -6.73 3.74
N ASN A 269 13.61 -7.73 4.04
CA ASN A 269 13.16 -8.96 4.68
C ASN A 269 13.51 -8.97 6.17
N GLU A 270 12.75 -9.74 6.96
CA GLU A 270 12.89 -9.95 8.41
C GLU A 270 12.44 -8.77 9.26
N GLY A 271 12.52 -7.54 8.75
CA GLY A 271 12.05 -6.35 9.47
C GLY A 271 13.05 -5.79 10.48
N SER A 272 12.60 -4.81 11.29
CA SER A 272 13.37 -4.20 12.36
C SER A 272 13.18 -4.94 13.68
N ASN A 273 14.19 -4.87 14.56
CA ASN A 273 14.11 -5.29 15.95
C ASN A 273 15.10 -4.46 16.78
N MET A 274 14.64 -3.32 17.28
CA MET A 274 15.48 -2.40 18.04
C MET A 274 15.94 -2.97 19.39
N GLU A 275 15.35 -4.07 19.85
CA GLU A 275 15.71 -4.70 21.15
C GLU A 275 17.02 -5.48 21.08
N ILE A 276 17.53 -5.78 19.88
CA ILE A 276 18.79 -6.50 19.70
C ILE A 276 19.99 -5.69 20.20
N TYR A 277 19.98 -4.37 20.01
CA TYR A 277 21.10 -3.51 20.38
C TYR A 277 20.76 -2.58 21.54
N ARG A 278 21.72 -2.40 22.48
CA ARG A 278 21.57 -1.57 23.66
C ARG A 278 21.15 -0.15 23.36
N VAL A 279 21.64 0.45 22.28
CA VAL A 279 21.27 1.81 21.85
C VAL A 279 19.80 1.84 21.43
N GLY A 280 19.35 0.88 20.65
CA GLY A 280 17.95 0.77 20.21
C GLY A 280 16.99 0.57 21.38
N GLN A 281 17.33 -0.34 22.31
CA GLN A 281 16.55 -0.57 23.54
C GLN A 281 16.36 0.72 24.34
N LYS A 282 17.45 1.50 24.50
CA LYS A 282 17.41 2.75 25.24
C LYS A 282 16.50 3.77 24.59
N VAL A 283 16.65 4.00 23.30
CA VAL A 283 15.81 4.94 22.52
C VAL A 283 14.33 4.54 22.58
N LYS A 284 14.05 3.25 22.37
CA LYS A 284 12.68 2.72 22.42
C LYS A 284 12.04 2.92 23.79
N LYS A 285 12.78 2.62 24.86
CA LYS A 285 12.31 2.77 26.26
C LYS A 285 12.10 4.21 26.66
N ASP A 286 13.06 5.10 26.35
CA ASP A 286 13.03 6.50 26.77
C ASP A 286 11.91 7.30 26.08
N PHE A 287 11.57 6.93 24.82
CA PHE A 287 10.64 7.70 23.99
C PHE A 287 9.37 6.97 23.59
N GLN A 288 9.19 5.72 23.98
CA GLN A 288 8.03 4.89 23.56
C GLN A 288 7.87 4.89 22.02
N LEU A 289 8.98 4.75 21.33
CA LEU A 289 9.08 4.88 19.90
C LEU A 289 8.26 3.79 19.19
N ILE A 290 7.57 4.16 18.10
CA ILE A 290 6.84 3.21 17.28
C ILE A 290 7.84 2.48 16.37
N GLU A 291 7.79 1.16 16.35
CA GLU A 291 8.63 0.32 15.50
C GLU A 291 7.78 -0.38 14.43
N ALA A 292 8.25 -0.33 13.19
CA ALA A 292 7.50 -0.87 12.05
C ALA A 292 7.63 -2.39 11.89
N TYR A 293 8.57 -3.02 12.59
CA TYR A 293 8.86 -4.45 12.50
C TYR A 293 8.98 -4.93 11.05
N ASP A 294 8.15 -5.87 10.65
CA ASP A 294 8.16 -6.54 9.35
C ASP A 294 7.29 -5.88 8.27
N MET A 295 6.71 -4.71 8.58
CA MET A 295 5.88 -3.96 7.63
C MET A 295 6.67 -3.47 6.42
N THR A 296 6.00 -3.39 5.27
CA THR A 296 6.57 -2.67 4.11
C THR A 296 6.58 -1.16 4.36
N LEU A 297 7.51 -0.45 3.75
CA LEU A 297 7.56 1.02 3.87
C LEU A 297 6.27 1.66 3.36
N GLU A 298 5.73 1.14 2.26
CA GLU A 298 4.48 1.57 1.67
C GLU A 298 3.31 1.46 2.66
N ALA A 299 3.27 0.35 3.40
CA ALA A 299 2.28 0.13 4.45
C ALA A 299 2.48 1.09 5.63
N VAL A 300 3.70 1.26 6.11
CA VAL A 300 4.03 2.20 7.21
C VAL A 300 3.54 3.61 6.89
N VAL A 301 3.94 4.15 5.73
CA VAL A 301 3.60 5.51 5.32
C VAL A 301 2.09 5.71 5.25
N THR A 302 1.41 4.83 4.54
CA THR A 302 -0.03 4.98 4.28
C THR A 302 -0.87 4.72 5.53
N LYS A 303 -0.45 3.79 6.41
CA LYS A 303 -1.07 3.59 7.73
C LYS A 303 -0.98 4.85 8.58
N LEU A 304 0.21 5.45 8.65
CA LEU A 304 0.43 6.67 9.43
C LEU A 304 -0.40 7.85 8.91
N MET A 305 -0.53 8.01 7.59
CA MET A 305 -1.39 9.05 7.01
C MET A 305 -2.85 8.90 7.44
N VAL A 306 -3.37 7.68 7.49
CA VAL A 306 -4.74 7.40 7.97
C VAL A 306 -4.84 7.62 9.48
N LEU A 307 -3.89 7.10 10.26
CA LEU A 307 -3.93 7.16 11.72
C LEU A 307 -3.75 8.59 12.25
N LEU A 308 -2.85 9.39 11.67
CA LEU A 308 -2.70 10.80 12.03
C LEU A 308 -4.01 11.57 11.85
N LYS A 309 -4.74 11.32 10.77
CA LYS A 309 -6.03 11.98 10.54
C LYS A 309 -7.08 11.56 11.56
N ARG A 310 -7.04 10.30 12.01
CA ARG A 310 -8.04 9.74 12.94
C ARG A 310 -7.78 10.10 14.39
N TYR A 311 -6.52 10.06 14.81
CA TYR A 311 -6.14 10.14 16.23
C TYR A 311 -5.38 11.43 16.56
N GLY A 312 -4.97 12.18 15.54
CA GLY A 312 -4.28 13.46 15.73
C GLY A 312 -3.03 13.30 16.58
N SER A 313 -2.97 14.05 17.68
CA SER A 313 -1.82 14.10 18.59
C SER A 313 -1.88 13.06 19.74
N SER A 314 -2.86 12.16 19.77
CA SER A 314 -2.94 11.13 20.80
C SER A 314 -1.97 9.99 20.49
N TYR A 315 -0.79 10.02 21.14
CA TYR A 315 0.26 9.02 20.97
C TYR A 315 -0.23 7.61 21.30
N GLU A 316 -0.90 7.43 22.44
CA GLU A 316 -1.35 6.11 22.91
C GLU A 316 -2.36 5.47 21.97
N GLU A 317 -3.34 6.25 21.49
CA GLU A 317 -4.35 5.75 20.56
C GLU A 317 -3.76 5.43 19.19
N LEU A 318 -2.85 6.29 18.69
CA LEU A 318 -2.16 6.07 17.43
C LEU A 318 -1.26 4.84 17.51
N GLN A 319 -0.46 4.67 18.57
CA GLN A 319 0.41 3.51 18.76
C GLN A 319 -0.40 2.21 18.85
N LYS A 320 -1.47 2.21 19.63
CA LYS A 320 -2.37 1.05 19.72
C LYS A 320 -2.97 0.68 18.36
N ALA A 321 -3.42 1.69 17.60
CA ALA A 321 -3.98 1.48 16.28
C ALA A 321 -2.91 1.09 15.25
N PHE A 322 -1.68 1.54 15.42
CA PHE A 322 -0.55 1.16 14.56
C PHE A 322 -0.24 -0.34 14.67
N TYR A 323 -0.29 -0.90 15.87
CA TYR A 323 -0.06 -2.33 16.11
C TYR A 323 -1.30 -3.21 15.94
N ALA A 324 -2.47 -2.64 15.71
CA ALA A 324 -3.63 -3.40 15.28
C ALA A 324 -3.43 -3.87 13.83
N GLU A 325 -3.50 -5.18 13.62
CA GLU A 325 -3.35 -5.78 12.30
C GLU A 325 -4.44 -5.30 11.34
N VAL A 326 -4.05 -4.92 10.13
CA VAL A 326 -4.94 -4.60 9.03
C VAL A 326 -4.44 -5.28 7.76
N ASN A 327 -5.24 -6.19 7.20
CA ASN A 327 -4.93 -6.84 5.93
C ASN A 327 -3.51 -7.43 5.88
N HIS A 328 -3.13 -8.13 6.96
CA HIS A 328 -1.83 -8.82 7.12
C HIS A 328 -0.60 -7.89 7.18
N ASP A 329 -0.74 -6.63 7.51
CA ASP A 329 0.33 -5.64 7.44
C ASP A 329 1.47 -5.84 8.46
N ILE A 330 1.22 -6.52 9.57
CA ILE A 330 2.18 -6.81 10.62
C ILE A 330 1.97 -8.21 11.17
N LEU A 331 3.04 -9.01 11.26
CA LEU A 331 2.96 -10.38 11.79
C LEU A 331 3.45 -10.49 13.23
N CYS A 332 4.34 -9.60 13.59
CA CYS A 332 5.01 -9.61 14.86
C CYS A 332 4.46 -8.54 15.79
N ALA A 333 3.18 -8.63 16.13
CA ALA A 333 2.81 -8.18 17.46
C ALA A 333 3.38 -9.21 18.41
N PHE A 334 4.65 -9.06 18.83
CA PHE A 334 5.16 -9.89 19.89
C PHE A 334 4.30 -9.59 21.11
N PRO A 335 3.55 -10.56 21.65
CA PRO A 335 2.93 -10.35 22.92
C PRO A 335 4.08 -10.09 23.90
N GLU A 336 4.04 -8.95 24.56
CA GLU A 336 4.80 -8.78 25.79
C GLU A 336 4.40 -9.95 26.68
N GLN A 337 5.35 -10.87 26.87
CA GLN A 337 5.22 -11.95 27.84
C GLN A 337 5.41 -11.37 29.23
#